data_47db869e5397aefc50fa1c5116fbd0c1
#
_entry.id   47db869e5397aefc50fa1c5116fbd0c1
#
_cell.length_a   1.000
_cell.length_b   1.000
_cell.length_c   1.000
_cell.angle_alpha   90.00
_cell.angle_beta   90.00
_cell.angle_gamma   90.00
#
_symmetry.space_group_name_H-M   'P 1'
#
loop_
_entity.id
_entity.type
_entity.pdbx_description
1 polymer ?
#
loop_
_entity_poly.entity_id
_entity_poly.type
_entity_poly.pdbx_seq_one_letter_code
_entity_poly.pdbx_strand_id
1 'polypeptide(L)'
;MVSANLPAFAPQGTRIDVTVSALGDATNLQGGVLLVTPLMGADGEVYAVAQGSLATGGFSAKGEAASVTRGVPTNGRIANGAIVERELDFELADLRSLRLSLRNPDLTPAQRVAAAINAFLGANTATADNPTTVALTVPPAFRGGVVGLLTEIEQLRVQ
;
A
#
# COMPACT_ATOMS: atom_id res chain seq x y z
N MET A 1 12.45 6.17 -16.42
CA MET A 1 11.16 6.34 -15.69
C MET A 1 11.36 5.95 -14.24
N VAL A 2 10.85 6.77 -13.34
CA VAL A 2 10.94 6.55 -11.90
C VAL A 2 9.54 6.39 -11.35
N SER A 3 9.29 5.35 -10.59
CA SER A 3 7.98 5.07 -9.99
C SER A 3 8.11 4.59 -8.54
N ALA A 4 7.10 4.88 -7.74
CA ALA A 4 6.99 4.42 -6.38
C ALA A 4 5.51 4.27 -5.98
N ASN A 5 5.25 3.46 -4.97
CA ASN A 5 3.93 3.35 -4.37
C ASN A 5 3.87 4.18 -3.09
N LEU A 6 2.92 5.09 -3.02
CA LEU A 6 2.67 5.87 -1.82
C LEU A 6 1.58 5.17 -0.98
N PRO A 7 1.91 4.65 0.22
CA PRO A 7 0.93 4.09 1.12
C PRO A 7 -0.07 5.16 1.62
N ALA A 8 -1.32 4.76 1.84
CA ALA A 8 -2.39 5.68 2.25
C ALA A 8 -2.14 6.35 3.61
N PHE A 9 -1.35 5.75 4.49
CA PHE A 9 -1.04 6.26 5.82
C PHE A 9 0.43 6.63 6.00
N ALA A 10 1.14 6.94 4.92
CA ALA A 10 2.53 7.38 4.98
C ALA A 10 2.60 8.86 5.35
N PRO A 11 3.06 9.23 6.56
CA PRO A 11 3.23 10.62 6.93
C PRO A 11 4.41 11.26 6.20
N GLN A 12 4.45 12.58 6.19
CA GLN A 12 5.58 13.35 5.66
C GLN A 12 6.89 12.91 6.33
N GLY A 13 7.95 12.76 5.54
CA GLY A 13 9.24 12.27 6.00
C GLY A 13 9.40 10.74 5.98
N THR A 14 8.34 9.98 5.69
CA THR A 14 8.44 8.53 5.50
C THR A 14 9.29 8.20 4.28
N ARG A 15 10.11 7.17 4.39
CA ARG A 15 10.91 6.67 3.27
C ARG A 15 10.20 5.53 2.58
N ILE A 16 10.16 5.56 1.25
CA ILE A 16 9.55 4.54 0.41
C ILE A 16 10.53 4.03 -0.64
N ASP A 17 10.31 2.83 -1.11
CA ASP A 17 11.13 2.22 -2.16
C ASP A 17 10.78 2.80 -3.52
N VAL A 18 11.78 2.89 -4.37
CA VAL A 18 11.67 3.45 -5.73
C VAL A 18 12.13 2.43 -6.74
N THR A 19 11.40 2.33 -7.83
CA THR A 19 11.77 1.55 -9.00
C THR A 19 12.15 2.50 -10.14
N VAL A 20 13.29 2.25 -10.76
CA VAL A 20 13.79 3.02 -11.89
C VAL A 20 13.88 2.10 -13.10
N SER A 21 13.31 2.53 -14.21
CA SER A 21 13.33 1.80 -15.47
C SER A 21 13.93 2.67 -16.57
N ALA A 22 14.77 2.07 -17.40
CA ALA A 22 15.29 2.76 -18.58
C ALA A 22 14.19 3.05 -19.59
N LEU A 23 14.22 4.24 -20.15
CA LEU A 23 13.39 4.65 -21.28
C LEU A 23 14.28 5.05 -22.44
N GLY A 24 13.93 4.63 -23.66
CA GLY A 24 14.68 4.97 -24.85
C GLY A 24 16.02 4.22 -24.95
N ASP A 25 17.09 4.94 -25.26
CA ASP A 25 18.40 4.37 -25.63
C ASP A 25 19.30 3.98 -24.43
N ALA A 26 18.80 4.04 -23.21
CA ALA A 26 19.56 3.61 -22.05
C ALA A 26 19.78 2.09 -22.09
N THR A 27 21.05 1.68 -22.16
CA THR A 27 21.44 0.28 -22.35
C THR A 27 21.75 -0.44 -21.05
N ASN A 28 22.10 0.29 -19.98
CA ASN A 28 22.49 -0.29 -18.72
C ASN A 28 22.30 0.71 -17.56
N LEU A 29 21.66 0.25 -16.48
CA LEU A 29 21.49 1.01 -15.25
C LEU A 29 22.43 0.59 -14.11
N GLN A 30 23.29 -0.40 -14.35
CA GLN A 30 24.20 -0.93 -13.33
C GLN A 30 25.16 0.16 -12.84
N GLY A 31 25.27 0.30 -11.51
CA GLY A 31 26.12 1.32 -10.90
C GLY A 31 25.62 2.76 -11.07
N GLY A 32 24.40 2.95 -11.57
CA GLY A 32 23.79 4.26 -11.74
C GLY A 32 23.40 4.92 -10.45
N VAL A 33 23.30 6.22 -10.48
CA VAL A 33 22.80 7.05 -9.35
C VAL A 33 21.64 7.88 -9.88
N LEU A 34 20.51 7.82 -9.18
CA LEU A 34 19.37 8.68 -9.45
C LEU A 34 19.62 10.05 -8.83
N LEU A 35 19.63 11.08 -9.65
CA LEU A 35 19.62 12.45 -9.18
C LEU A 35 18.27 12.81 -8.58
N VAL A 36 18.21 13.91 -7.84
CA VAL A 36 16.98 14.38 -7.21
C VAL A 36 15.85 14.45 -8.25
N THR A 37 14.82 13.63 -8.06
CA THR A 37 13.70 13.50 -8.99
C THR A 37 12.38 13.62 -8.23
N PRO A 38 11.53 14.60 -8.57
CA PRO A 38 10.21 14.71 -7.96
C PRO A 38 9.29 13.60 -8.50
N LEU A 39 8.53 12.97 -7.61
CA LEU A 39 7.51 11.99 -7.92
C LEU A 39 6.14 12.64 -7.82
N MET A 40 5.43 12.67 -8.94
CA MET A 40 4.12 13.29 -9.04
C MET A 40 3.00 12.26 -9.05
N GLY A 41 1.89 12.61 -8.42
CA GLY A 41 0.65 11.86 -8.55
C GLY A 41 -0.10 12.19 -9.85
N ALA A 42 -1.23 11.50 -10.07
CA ALA A 42 -2.08 11.72 -11.24
C ALA A 42 -2.70 13.12 -11.30
N ASP A 43 -2.78 13.81 -10.18
CA ASP A 43 -3.25 15.20 -10.07
C ASP A 43 -2.20 16.27 -10.44
N GLY A 44 -0.96 15.85 -10.75
CA GLY A 44 0.15 16.74 -11.09
C GLY A 44 0.89 17.32 -9.88
N GLU A 45 0.52 16.95 -8.66
CA GLU A 45 1.19 17.41 -7.44
C GLU A 45 2.36 16.51 -7.07
N VAL A 46 3.43 17.10 -6.51
CA VAL A 46 4.61 16.36 -6.04
C VAL A 46 4.33 15.79 -4.65
N TYR A 47 4.38 14.46 -4.53
CA TYR A 47 4.16 13.75 -3.27
C TYR A 47 5.43 13.26 -2.61
N ALA A 48 6.47 13.02 -3.38
CA ALA A 48 7.75 12.52 -2.86
C ALA A 48 8.91 12.99 -3.72
N VAL A 49 10.11 12.92 -3.18
CA VAL A 49 11.36 13.21 -3.89
C VAL A 49 12.28 12.01 -3.78
N ALA A 50 12.71 11.50 -4.92
CA ALA A 50 13.56 10.33 -5.03
C ALA A 50 14.99 10.69 -5.36
N GLN A 51 15.95 9.99 -4.75
CA GLN A 51 17.38 10.03 -5.08
C GLN A 51 18.11 8.83 -4.50
N GLY A 52 19.22 8.46 -5.07
CA GLY A 52 20.10 7.45 -4.50
C GLY A 52 20.74 6.52 -5.53
N SER A 53 21.55 5.62 -5.02
CA SER A 53 22.23 4.62 -5.83
C SER A 53 21.30 3.47 -6.19
N LEU A 54 21.33 3.06 -7.45
CA LEU A 54 20.53 1.97 -7.98
C LEU A 54 21.11 0.61 -7.59
N ALA A 55 20.28 -0.22 -6.97
CA ALA A 55 20.53 -1.64 -6.86
C ALA A 55 19.90 -2.34 -8.05
N THR A 56 20.74 -2.88 -8.91
CA THR A 56 20.29 -3.68 -10.04
C THR A 56 20.41 -5.16 -9.70
N GLY A 57 19.37 -5.95 -9.91
CA GLY A 57 19.38 -7.40 -9.76
C GLY A 57 20.18 -8.05 -10.88
N GLY A 58 21.50 -7.91 -10.84
CA GLY A 58 22.43 -8.55 -11.76
C GLY A 58 23.27 -9.59 -11.05
N PHE A 59 22.95 -10.87 -11.22
CA PHE A 59 23.83 -11.95 -10.82
C PHE A 59 24.87 -12.13 -11.93
N SER A 60 26.09 -11.62 -11.76
CA SER A 60 27.21 -11.97 -12.62
C SER A 60 27.96 -13.15 -11.98
N ALA A 61 27.53 -14.35 -12.26
CA ALA A 61 28.36 -15.53 -12.04
C ALA A 61 29.37 -15.63 -13.19
N LYS A 62 30.60 -15.19 -12.97
CA LYS A 62 31.73 -15.54 -13.82
C LYS A 62 32.12 -16.99 -13.54
N GLY A 63 31.53 -17.92 -14.26
CA GLY A 63 32.00 -19.28 -14.37
C GLY A 63 32.79 -19.43 -15.66
N GLU A 64 33.98 -19.99 -15.61
CA GLU A 64 34.93 -20.14 -16.73
C GLU A 64 34.45 -20.96 -17.95
N ALA A 65 33.18 -21.39 -18.00
CA ALA A 65 32.72 -22.27 -19.08
C ALA A 65 31.34 -22.01 -19.67
N ALA A 66 30.65 -20.95 -19.29
CA ALA A 66 29.38 -20.59 -19.92
C ALA A 66 29.15 -19.07 -19.84
N SER A 67 29.36 -18.40 -20.95
CA SER A 67 28.89 -17.04 -21.14
C SER A 67 27.35 -17.06 -21.29
N VAL A 68 26.62 -17.09 -20.21
CA VAL A 68 25.21 -16.75 -20.22
C VAL A 68 25.14 -15.23 -20.30
N THR A 69 24.96 -14.70 -21.50
CA THR A 69 24.63 -13.29 -21.72
C THR A 69 23.22 -13.07 -21.19
N ARG A 70 23.07 -12.88 -19.89
CA ARG A 70 21.84 -12.35 -19.34
C ARG A 70 21.75 -10.88 -19.75
N GLY A 71 20.57 -10.50 -20.23
CA GLY A 71 20.31 -9.15 -20.66
C GLY A 71 20.77 -8.12 -19.63
N VAL A 72 21.34 -7.06 -20.12
CA VAL A 72 21.83 -5.93 -19.34
C VAL A 72 20.66 -5.38 -18.49
N PRO A 73 20.82 -5.16 -17.17
CA PRO A 73 19.71 -4.71 -16.33
C PRO A 73 19.26 -3.31 -16.77
N THR A 74 18.01 -3.21 -17.21
CA THR A 74 17.33 -1.97 -17.57
C THR A 74 16.39 -1.47 -16.48
N ASN A 75 16.29 -2.21 -15.40
CA ASN A 75 15.51 -1.88 -14.20
C ASN A 75 16.40 -1.94 -12.97
N GLY A 76 16.15 -1.02 -12.04
CA GLY A 76 16.81 -1.00 -10.76
C GLY A 76 15.85 -0.58 -9.65
N ARG A 77 16.21 -0.88 -8.42
CA ARG A 77 15.48 -0.48 -7.22
C ARG A 77 16.37 0.34 -6.31
N ILE A 78 15.79 1.32 -5.66
CA ILE A 78 16.44 2.09 -4.60
C ILE A 78 15.61 1.86 -3.33
N ALA A 79 16.14 1.08 -2.39
CA ALA A 79 15.51 0.87 -1.11
C ALA A 79 15.50 2.18 -0.32
N ASN A 80 14.35 2.56 0.20
CA ASN A 80 14.14 3.83 0.89
C ASN A 80 14.60 5.05 0.06
N GLY A 81 14.46 4.97 -1.25
CA GLY A 81 15.00 5.94 -2.19
C GLY A 81 14.20 7.23 -2.34
N ALA A 82 12.99 7.29 -1.82
CA ALA A 82 12.20 8.51 -1.83
C ALA A 82 11.73 8.89 -0.43
N ILE A 83 11.63 10.20 -0.22
CA ILE A 83 11.08 10.79 1.00
C ILE A 83 9.72 11.38 0.66
N VAL A 84 8.70 11.05 1.44
CA VAL A 84 7.35 11.60 1.28
C VAL A 84 7.35 13.06 1.73
N GLU A 85 6.96 13.95 0.80
CA GLU A 85 6.87 15.40 1.04
C GLU A 85 5.43 15.84 1.31
N ARG A 86 4.44 15.10 0.78
CA ARG A 86 3.03 15.38 0.96
C ARG A 86 2.27 14.10 1.27
N GLU A 87 1.48 14.14 2.32
CA GLU A 87 0.60 13.04 2.70
C GLU A 87 -0.61 12.96 1.76
N LEU A 88 -1.11 11.72 1.56
CA LEU A 88 -2.44 11.56 1.00
C LEU A 88 -3.46 12.01 2.05
N ASP A 89 -4.37 12.91 1.65
CA ASP A 89 -5.48 13.35 2.49
C ASP A 89 -6.49 12.20 2.65
N PHE A 90 -6.21 11.32 3.62
CA PHE A 90 -7.09 10.23 3.98
C PHE A 90 -7.52 10.41 5.43
N GLU A 91 -8.66 11.08 5.63
CA GLU A 91 -9.26 11.24 6.95
C GLU A 91 -10.14 10.05 7.28
N LEU A 92 -9.59 9.11 8.03
CA LEU A 92 -10.31 7.93 8.49
C LEU A 92 -11.52 8.32 9.36
N ALA A 93 -11.43 9.43 10.08
CA ALA A 93 -12.49 9.92 10.97
C ALA A 93 -13.75 10.39 10.24
N ASP A 94 -13.64 10.82 8.98
CA ASP A 94 -14.76 11.31 8.16
C ASP A 94 -15.47 10.22 7.37
N LEU A 95 -14.97 8.99 7.41
CA LEU A 95 -15.62 7.87 6.74
C LEU A 95 -16.91 7.48 7.45
N ARG A 96 -18.01 7.48 6.71
CA ARG A 96 -19.33 7.02 7.21
C ARG A 96 -19.60 5.55 6.91
N SER A 97 -18.92 4.98 5.95
CA SER A 97 -19.05 3.58 5.57
C SER A 97 -17.70 2.93 5.37
N LEU A 98 -17.57 1.70 5.78
CA LEU A 98 -16.37 0.87 5.68
C LEU A 98 -16.73 -0.47 5.07
N ARG A 99 -15.75 -1.11 4.46
CA ARG A 99 -15.85 -2.49 4.01
C ARG A 99 -14.73 -3.30 4.62
N LEU A 100 -15.09 -4.35 5.33
CA LEU A 100 -14.15 -5.32 5.89
C LEU A 100 -14.01 -6.46 4.90
N SER A 101 -12.80 -6.69 4.42
CA SER A 101 -12.49 -7.81 3.54
C SER A 101 -11.96 -8.97 4.37
N LEU A 102 -12.60 -10.12 4.24
CA LEU A 102 -12.18 -11.35 4.90
C LEU A 102 -11.07 -12.04 4.13
N ARG A 103 -10.05 -12.47 4.83
CA ARG A 103 -8.91 -13.16 4.24
C ARG A 103 -9.28 -14.53 3.67
N ASN A 104 -10.19 -15.23 4.34
CA ASN A 104 -10.76 -16.49 3.89
C ASN A 104 -12.20 -16.27 3.44
N PRO A 105 -12.50 -16.43 2.12
CA PRO A 105 -13.84 -16.23 1.61
C PRO A 105 -14.76 -17.38 2.06
N ASP A 106 -15.65 -17.10 2.99
CA ASP A 106 -16.69 -18.00 3.42
C ASP A 106 -17.90 -17.19 3.92
N LEU A 107 -19.08 -17.58 3.52
CA LEU A 107 -20.31 -16.86 3.85
C LEU A 107 -20.64 -16.95 5.36
N THR A 108 -20.36 -18.09 5.98
CA THR A 108 -20.63 -18.30 7.40
C THR A 108 -19.83 -17.38 8.31
N PRO A 109 -18.50 -17.26 8.18
CA PRO A 109 -17.73 -16.27 8.91
C PRO A 109 -18.18 -14.83 8.66
N ALA A 110 -18.49 -14.46 7.42
CA ALA A 110 -18.94 -13.10 7.10
C ALA A 110 -20.24 -12.75 7.84
N GLN A 111 -21.20 -13.64 7.86
CA GLN A 111 -22.44 -13.45 8.61
C GLN A 111 -22.21 -13.40 10.13
N ARG A 112 -21.34 -14.23 10.67
CA ARG A 112 -21.00 -14.24 12.09
C ARG A 112 -20.31 -12.94 12.51
N VAL A 113 -19.40 -12.42 11.70
CA VAL A 113 -18.74 -11.13 11.93
C VAL A 113 -19.77 -10.01 11.92
N ALA A 114 -20.65 -9.97 10.92
CA ALA A 114 -21.72 -8.97 10.86
C ALA A 114 -22.66 -9.05 12.09
N ALA A 115 -23.06 -10.26 12.48
CA ALA A 115 -23.91 -10.46 13.66
C ALA A 115 -23.22 -10.03 14.97
N ALA A 116 -21.92 -10.35 15.14
CA ALA A 116 -21.16 -9.95 16.32
C ALA A 116 -21.02 -8.42 16.41
N ILE A 117 -20.78 -7.75 15.29
CA ILE A 117 -20.70 -6.28 15.23
C ILE A 117 -22.06 -5.65 15.56
N ASN A 118 -23.15 -6.16 15.00
CA ASN A 118 -24.50 -5.68 15.26
C ASN A 118 -24.92 -5.87 16.73
N ALA A 119 -24.55 -7.01 17.31
CA ALA A 119 -24.81 -7.28 18.73
C ALA A 119 -24.03 -6.33 19.65
N PHE A 120 -22.79 -6.02 19.30
CA PHE A 120 -21.93 -5.09 20.03
C PHE A 120 -22.46 -3.65 19.97
N LEU A 121 -22.83 -3.19 18.77
CA LEU A 121 -23.31 -1.82 18.55
C LEU A 121 -24.80 -1.62 18.90
N GLY A 122 -25.54 -2.70 19.06
CA GLY A 122 -26.98 -2.65 19.33
C GLY A 122 -27.83 -2.13 18.17
N ALA A 123 -27.28 -2.08 16.96
CA ALA A 123 -27.95 -1.61 15.76
C ALA A 123 -27.52 -2.40 14.53
N ASN A 124 -28.34 -2.42 13.49
CA ASN A 124 -28.03 -3.08 12.21
C ASN A 124 -27.05 -2.22 11.38
N THR A 125 -25.81 -2.20 11.79
CA THR A 125 -24.75 -1.39 11.16
C THR A 125 -23.85 -2.21 10.24
N ALA A 126 -23.80 -3.51 10.41
CA ALA A 126 -22.98 -4.41 9.60
C ALA A 126 -23.85 -5.38 8.80
N THR A 127 -23.51 -5.56 7.52
CA THR A 127 -24.18 -6.48 6.60
C THR A 127 -23.14 -7.25 5.80
N ALA A 128 -23.30 -8.57 5.71
CA ALA A 128 -22.46 -9.38 4.84
C ALA A 128 -22.98 -9.26 3.39
N ASP A 129 -22.27 -8.49 2.56
CA ASP A 129 -22.63 -8.32 1.15
C ASP A 129 -22.30 -9.56 0.31
N ASN A 130 -21.21 -10.21 0.63
CA ASN A 130 -20.75 -11.42 -0.05
C ASN A 130 -19.82 -12.22 0.89
N PRO A 131 -19.38 -13.43 0.49
CA PRO A 131 -18.52 -14.27 1.35
C PRO A 131 -17.18 -13.62 1.78
N THR A 132 -16.75 -12.59 1.08
CA THR A 132 -15.47 -11.92 1.35
C THR A 132 -15.59 -10.54 1.99
N THR A 133 -16.79 -9.95 2.00
CA THR A 133 -16.94 -8.54 2.35
C THR A 133 -18.10 -8.32 3.30
N VAL A 134 -17.81 -7.66 4.41
CA VAL A 134 -18.81 -7.14 5.36
C VAL A 134 -18.86 -5.62 5.21
N ALA A 135 -19.99 -5.09 4.80
CA ALA A 135 -20.25 -3.66 4.77
C ALA A 135 -20.60 -3.15 6.18
N LEU A 136 -19.93 -2.10 6.62
CA LEU A 136 -20.12 -1.49 7.92
C LEU A 136 -20.48 -0.02 7.75
N THR A 137 -21.58 0.41 8.36
CA THR A 137 -21.96 1.81 8.43
C THR A 137 -21.68 2.35 9.82
N VAL A 138 -20.93 3.44 9.91
CA VAL A 138 -20.60 4.07 11.20
C VAL A 138 -21.82 4.80 11.74
N PRO A 139 -22.32 4.45 12.96
CA PRO A 139 -23.44 5.17 13.55
C PRO A 139 -23.04 6.61 13.90
N PRO A 140 -23.86 7.62 13.61
CA PRO A 140 -23.55 9.01 13.95
C PRO A 140 -23.46 9.24 15.48
N ALA A 141 -24.03 8.35 16.27
CA ALA A 141 -23.97 8.39 17.74
C ALA A 141 -22.69 7.78 18.34
N PHE A 142 -21.83 7.17 17.53
CA PHE A 142 -20.60 6.56 18.03
C PHE A 142 -19.54 7.62 18.31
N ARG A 143 -19.22 7.82 19.59
CA ARG A 143 -18.33 8.89 20.06
C ARG A 143 -16.85 8.65 19.79
N GLY A 144 -16.44 7.42 19.55
CA GLY A 144 -15.04 7.02 19.34
C GLY A 144 -14.49 7.26 17.93
N GLY A 145 -15.32 7.70 16.99
CA GLY A 145 -14.96 7.81 15.58
C GLY A 145 -14.69 6.44 14.95
N VAL A 146 -14.29 6.44 13.66
CA VAL A 146 -14.04 5.21 12.89
C VAL A 146 -12.87 4.40 13.47
N VAL A 147 -11.82 5.07 13.91
CA VAL A 147 -10.62 4.41 14.48
C VAL A 147 -10.98 3.69 15.78
N GLY A 148 -11.72 4.34 16.67
CA GLY A 148 -12.19 3.73 17.90
C GLY A 148 -13.12 2.55 17.64
N LEU A 149 -14.01 2.66 16.67
CA LEU A 149 -14.91 1.59 16.25
C LEU A 149 -14.13 0.37 15.72
N LEU A 150 -13.14 0.58 14.87
CA LEU A 150 -12.29 -0.48 14.33
C LEU A 150 -11.49 -1.19 15.43
N THR A 151 -10.94 -0.44 16.37
CA THR A 151 -10.20 -1.00 17.52
C THR A 151 -11.09 -1.91 18.37
N GLU A 152 -12.31 -1.50 18.63
CA GLU A 152 -13.29 -2.31 19.38
C GLU A 152 -13.71 -3.56 18.59
N ILE A 153 -13.91 -3.44 17.29
CA ILE A 153 -14.26 -4.56 16.39
C ILE A 153 -13.14 -5.61 16.34
N GLU A 154 -11.88 -5.19 16.29
CA GLU A 154 -10.73 -6.11 16.28
C GLU A 154 -10.66 -6.98 17.55
N GLN A 155 -11.17 -6.49 18.66
CA GLN A 155 -11.18 -7.20 19.94
C GLN A 155 -12.38 -8.14 20.10
N LEU A 156 -13.38 -8.07 19.22
CA LEU A 156 -14.53 -8.96 19.26
C LEU A 156 -14.12 -10.41 18.90
N ARG A 157 -14.56 -11.34 19.72
CA ARG A 157 -14.39 -12.77 19.45
C ARG A 157 -15.56 -13.25 18.60
N VAL A 158 -15.26 -13.74 17.43
CA VAL A 158 -16.23 -14.44 16.56
C VAL A 158 -16.14 -15.93 16.90
N GLN A 159 -17.19 -16.47 17.51
CA GLN A 159 -17.32 -17.89 17.82
C GLN A 159 -18.05 -18.62 16.70
#